data_a1a8e7943f1ca6be9e97fe8aa06ea9d6
#
_entry.id   a1a8e7943f1ca6be9e97fe8aa06ea9d6
#
_cell.length_a   1.000
_cell.length_b   1.000
_cell.length_c   1.000
_cell.angle_alpha   90.00
_cell.angle_beta   90.00
_cell.angle_gamma   90.00
#
_symmetry.space_group_name_H-M   'P 1'
#
loop_
_entity.id
_entity.type
_entity.pdbx_description
1 polymer ?
#
loop_
_entity_poly.entity_id
_entity_poly.type
_entity_poly.pdbx_seq_one_letter_code
_entity_poly.pdbx_strand_id
1 'polypeptide(L)'
;PRYTSYPTADRFVEAFDSEAAKLWLGKRNIGGISRPLSLYFHIPFCNTICYYCACNKIITKDHGRSAKYLKYLAKELDIQATALEGRDGEHEVIQLHWGGGTPTFLSHDEMRQLMGETRKHFKLLDGGEYSIEVDPRKVSVSSDSTA
;
A
#
# COMPACT_ATOMS: atom_id res chain seq x y z
N PRO A 1 -3.98 -2.26 -26.52
CA PRO A 1 -3.08 -2.53 -25.41
C PRO A 1 -2.95 -1.28 -24.54
N ARG A 2 -3.00 -1.45 -23.21
CA ARG A 2 -2.75 -0.36 -22.29
C ARG A 2 -1.25 -0.34 -21.96
N TYR A 3 -0.57 0.72 -22.31
CA TYR A 3 0.85 0.92 -22.05
C TYR A 3 1.06 1.69 -20.72
N THR A 4 0.42 1.20 -19.65
CA THR A 4 0.49 1.83 -18.33
C THR A 4 1.58 1.26 -17.44
N SER A 5 2.18 0.13 -17.83
CA SER A 5 3.27 -0.54 -17.11
C SER A 5 4.13 -1.35 -18.07
N TYR A 6 5.38 -1.61 -17.71
CA TYR A 6 6.29 -2.45 -18.47
C TYR A 6 6.93 -3.50 -17.54
N PRO A 7 6.91 -4.79 -17.94
CA PRO A 7 6.23 -5.30 -19.15
C PRO A 7 4.71 -5.11 -19.06
N THR A 8 4.05 -5.07 -20.22
CA THR A 8 2.58 -5.05 -20.31
C THR A 8 2.02 -6.39 -19.88
N ALA A 9 0.78 -6.43 -19.37
CA ALA A 9 0.17 -7.61 -18.76
C ALA A 9 0.10 -8.84 -19.69
N ASP A 10 0.05 -8.65 -21.02
CA ASP A 10 0.12 -9.71 -22.02
C ASP A 10 1.48 -10.42 -22.07
N ARG A 11 2.50 -9.86 -21.42
CA ARG A 11 3.84 -10.45 -21.30
C ARG A 11 4.07 -11.17 -19.99
N PHE A 12 3.09 -11.18 -19.08
CA PHE A 12 3.21 -11.93 -17.84
C PHE A 12 3.15 -13.44 -18.14
N VAL A 13 3.99 -14.19 -17.46
CA VAL A 13 4.11 -15.64 -17.63
C VAL A 13 3.91 -16.34 -16.30
N GLU A 14 3.26 -17.49 -16.31
CA GLU A 14 3.02 -18.30 -15.10
C GLU A 14 4.31 -18.77 -14.40
N ALA A 15 5.41 -18.87 -15.17
CA ALA A 15 6.73 -19.21 -14.63
C ALA A 15 7.32 -18.16 -13.69
N PHE A 16 6.79 -16.92 -13.68
CA PHE A 16 7.13 -15.92 -12.69
C PHE A 16 6.21 -16.08 -11.47
N ASP A 17 6.52 -17.05 -10.65
CA ASP A 17 5.79 -17.42 -9.44
C ASP A 17 6.25 -16.63 -8.19
N SER A 18 5.72 -16.99 -7.03
CA SER A 18 6.04 -16.35 -5.75
C SER A 18 7.52 -16.50 -5.36
N GLU A 19 8.18 -17.60 -5.72
CA GLU A 19 9.59 -17.82 -5.40
C GLU A 19 10.49 -16.95 -6.30
N ALA A 20 10.15 -16.84 -7.58
CA ALA A 20 10.81 -15.90 -8.47
C ALA A 20 10.65 -14.46 -8.01
N ALA A 21 9.45 -14.07 -7.58
CA ALA A 21 9.19 -12.73 -7.04
C ALA A 21 10.05 -12.43 -5.79
N LYS A 22 10.12 -13.33 -4.84
CA LYS A 22 10.97 -13.20 -3.63
C LYS A 22 12.45 -13.08 -4.00
N LEU A 23 12.92 -13.90 -4.94
CA LEU A 23 14.31 -13.84 -5.41
C LEU A 23 14.66 -12.47 -6.00
N TRP A 24 13.75 -11.89 -6.79
CA TRP A 24 13.96 -10.57 -7.38
C TRP A 24 13.87 -9.44 -6.34
N LEU A 25 12.99 -9.55 -5.36
CA LEU A 25 12.92 -8.61 -4.24
C LEU A 25 14.23 -8.61 -3.45
N GLY A 26 14.80 -9.79 -3.15
CA GLY A 26 16.09 -9.90 -2.47
C GLY A 26 17.27 -9.36 -3.27
N LYS A 27 17.20 -9.34 -4.61
CA LYS A 27 18.26 -8.87 -5.51
C LYS A 27 18.10 -7.42 -5.97
N ARG A 28 17.20 -6.64 -5.40
CA ARG A 28 16.92 -5.27 -5.85
C ARG A 28 18.10 -4.31 -5.71
N ASN A 29 19.01 -4.58 -4.78
CA ASN A 29 20.19 -3.77 -4.52
C ASN A 29 21.35 -4.25 -5.39
N ILE A 30 21.62 -3.55 -6.51
CA ILE A 30 22.68 -3.90 -7.46
C ILE A 30 23.89 -3.04 -7.18
N GLY A 31 25.07 -3.67 -7.06
CA GLY A 31 26.34 -2.96 -6.91
C GLY A 31 26.53 -2.22 -5.60
N GLY A 32 25.85 -2.67 -4.52
CA GLY A 32 25.93 -2.04 -3.19
C GLY A 32 25.13 -0.73 -3.07
N ILE A 33 24.36 -0.35 -4.09
CA ILE A 33 23.48 0.83 -4.05
C ILE A 33 22.11 0.39 -3.54
N SER A 34 21.79 0.76 -2.29
CA SER A 34 20.44 0.63 -1.76
C SER A 34 19.57 1.77 -2.30
N ARG A 35 18.44 1.42 -2.92
CA ARG A 35 17.45 2.40 -3.39
C ARG A 35 16.26 2.39 -2.44
N PRO A 36 15.76 3.57 -2.03
CA PRO A 36 14.53 3.66 -1.25
C PRO A 36 13.35 3.00 -1.99
N LEU A 37 12.40 2.53 -1.21
CA LEU A 37 11.19 1.89 -1.70
C LEU A 37 10.09 2.91 -2.00
N SER A 38 9.22 2.53 -2.93
CA SER A 38 7.89 3.10 -3.11
C SER A 38 6.87 2.04 -2.70
N LEU A 39 6.02 2.34 -1.72
CA LEU A 39 4.98 1.44 -1.22
C LEU A 39 3.60 1.88 -1.71
N TYR A 40 2.81 0.93 -2.16
CA TYR A 40 1.40 1.12 -2.48
C TYR A 40 0.54 0.16 -1.66
N PHE A 41 -0.41 0.68 -0.90
CA PHE A 41 -1.39 -0.12 -0.18
C PHE A 41 -2.76 0.03 -0.84
N HIS A 42 -3.29 -1.10 -1.27
CA HIS A 42 -4.61 -1.17 -1.85
C HIS A 42 -5.67 -1.39 -0.76
N ILE A 43 -6.54 -0.40 -0.54
CA ILE A 43 -7.66 -0.51 0.40
C ILE A 43 -8.94 -0.67 -0.43
N PRO A 44 -9.48 -1.90 -0.57
CA PRO A 44 -10.51 -2.18 -1.58
C PRO A 44 -11.92 -1.70 -1.20
N PHE A 45 -12.13 -1.16 -0.01
CA PHE A 45 -13.47 -0.88 0.50
C PHE A 45 -14.00 0.47 0.03
N CYS A 46 -15.30 0.46 -0.36
CA CYS A 46 -16.07 1.67 -0.67
C CYS A 46 -17.46 1.56 -0.07
N ASN A 47 -18.01 2.67 0.44
CA ASN A 47 -19.41 2.72 0.87
C ASN A 47 -20.40 2.78 -0.31
N THR A 48 -19.96 3.31 -1.45
CA THR A 48 -20.76 3.48 -2.67
C THR A 48 -19.91 3.30 -3.91
N ILE A 49 -20.55 2.97 -5.04
CA ILE A 49 -19.86 2.89 -6.32
C ILE A 49 -19.81 4.27 -6.99
N CYS A 50 -18.71 4.54 -7.70
CA CYS A 50 -18.57 5.69 -8.59
C CYS A 50 -18.82 5.28 -10.04
N TYR A 51 -19.44 6.16 -10.85
CA TYR A 51 -19.83 5.86 -12.23
C TYR A 51 -18.66 5.48 -13.15
N TYR A 52 -17.47 5.99 -12.87
CA TYR A 52 -16.26 5.78 -13.68
C TYR A 52 -15.29 4.76 -13.07
N CYS A 53 -15.70 4.03 -12.04
CA CYS A 53 -14.79 3.21 -11.25
C CYS A 53 -14.31 1.95 -11.98
N ALA A 54 -13.01 1.85 -12.20
CA ALA A 54 -12.34 0.68 -12.74
C ALA A 54 -11.46 -0.08 -11.71
N CYS A 55 -11.47 0.35 -10.43
CA CYS A 55 -10.64 -0.24 -9.38
C CYS A 55 -11.16 -1.61 -8.94
N ASN A 56 -10.25 -2.45 -8.45
CA ASN A 56 -10.62 -3.63 -7.65
C ASN A 56 -11.23 -3.13 -6.34
N LYS A 57 -12.52 -3.39 -6.13
CA LYS A 57 -13.27 -2.83 -5.00
C LYS A 57 -14.28 -3.78 -4.41
N ILE A 58 -14.59 -3.55 -3.15
CA ILE A 58 -15.65 -4.21 -2.40
C ILE A 58 -16.61 -3.13 -1.90
N ILE A 59 -17.82 -3.10 -2.46
CA ILE A 59 -18.85 -2.18 -1.98
C ILE A 59 -19.49 -2.77 -0.74
N THR A 60 -19.36 -2.08 0.39
CA THR A 60 -19.92 -2.53 1.67
C THR A 60 -20.12 -1.37 2.63
N LYS A 61 -21.10 -1.50 3.50
CA LYS A 61 -21.29 -0.63 4.68
C LYS A 61 -20.82 -1.31 5.98
N ASP A 62 -20.41 -2.58 5.88
CA ASP A 62 -19.90 -3.34 7.00
C ASP A 62 -18.42 -3.02 7.24
N HIS A 63 -18.17 -2.12 8.18
CA HIS A 63 -16.82 -1.71 8.59
C HIS A 63 -16.06 -2.81 9.34
N GLY A 64 -16.71 -3.87 9.80
CA GLY A 64 -16.03 -5.02 10.41
C GLY A 64 -15.17 -5.83 9.44
N ARG A 65 -15.38 -5.66 8.12
CA ARG A 65 -14.59 -6.34 7.09
C ARG A 65 -13.17 -5.80 6.96
N SER A 66 -12.95 -4.53 7.30
CA SER A 66 -11.63 -3.89 7.27
C SER A 66 -10.67 -4.53 8.26
N ALA A 67 -11.10 -4.83 9.47
CA ALA A 67 -10.26 -5.44 10.49
C ALA A 67 -9.67 -6.80 10.03
N LYS A 68 -10.49 -7.64 9.39
CA LYS A 68 -10.01 -8.90 8.82
C LYS A 68 -9.00 -8.67 7.70
N TYR A 69 -9.26 -7.71 6.82
CA TYR A 69 -8.36 -7.35 5.73
C TYR A 69 -7.02 -6.85 6.24
N LEU A 70 -7.01 -5.91 7.20
CA LEU A 70 -5.81 -5.37 7.81
C LEU A 70 -4.94 -6.45 8.47
N LYS A 71 -5.55 -7.46 9.07
CA LYS A 71 -4.81 -8.62 9.60
C LYS A 71 -4.04 -9.37 8.52
N TYR A 72 -4.60 -9.52 7.32
CA TYR A 72 -3.89 -10.16 6.20
C TYR A 72 -2.88 -9.23 5.57
N LEU A 73 -3.18 -7.93 5.46
CA LEU A 73 -2.25 -6.94 4.96
C LEU A 73 -1.00 -6.83 5.85
N ALA A 74 -1.16 -6.90 7.18
CA ALA A 74 -0.03 -6.96 8.11
C ALA A 74 0.85 -8.20 7.89
N LYS A 75 0.25 -9.37 7.60
CA LYS A 75 1.02 -10.57 7.24
C LYS A 75 1.74 -10.41 5.91
N GLU A 76 1.11 -9.77 4.94
CA GLU A 76 1.74 -9.50 3.65
C GLU A 76 2.93 -8.56 3.82
N LEU A 77 2.81 -7.52 4.65
CA LEU A 77 3.92 -6.63 4.99
C LEU A 77 5.11 -7.40 5.56
N ASP A 78 4.88 -8.30 6.51
CA ASP A 78 5.91 -9.16 7.10
C ASP A 78 6.60 -10.03 6.05
N ILE A 79 5.82 -10.70 5.19
CA ILE A 79 6.34 -11.55 4.10
C ILE A 79 7.20 -10.74 3.12
N GLN A 80 6.70 -9.57 2.70
CA GLN A 80 7.39 -8.71 1.74
C GLN A 80 8.68 -8.12 2.36
N ALA A 81 8.61 -7.65 3.60
CA ALA A 81 9.79 -7.11 4.30
C ALA A 81 10.87 -8.17 4.49
N THR A 82 10.48 -9.39 4.86
CA THR A 82 11.40 -10.52 4.99
C THR A 82 12.07 -10.92 3.67
N ALA A 83 11.39 -10.72 2.54
CA ALA A 83 11.93 -11.02 1.21
C ALA A 83 12.92 -9.94 0.70
N LEU A 84 12.96 -8.77 1.31
CA LEU A 84 13.91 -7.71 0.97
C LEU A 84 15.28 -7.99 1.58
N GLU A 85 16.34 -7.63 0.86
CA GLU A 85 17.70 -7.65 1.38
C GLU A 85 17.90 -6.56 2.45
N GLY A 86 18.47 -6.92 3.61
CA GLY A 86 18.74 -5.99 4.70
C GLY A 86 18.06 -6.39 5.99
N ARG A 87 18.08 -5.50 6.96
CA ARG A 87 17.42 -5.72 8.25
C ARG A 87 16.00 -5.17 8.24
N ASP A 88 15.13 -5.89 8.88
CA ASP A 88 13.77 -5.42 9.13
C ASP A 88 13.78 -4.08 9.89
N GLY A 89 12.93 -3.14 9.49
CA GLY A 89 12.90 -1.78 10.02
C GLY A 89 13.95 -0.81 9.44
N GLU A 90 14.93 -1.28 8.67
CA GLU A 90 15.96 -0.43 8.01
C GLU A 90 15.65 -0.12 6.55
N HIS A 91 14.63 -0.76 5.96
CA HIS A 91 14.23 -0.52 4.57
C HIS A 91 13.67 0.89 4.38
N GLU A 92 14.44 1.75 3.75
CA GLU A 92 14.05 3.14 3.52
C GLU A 92 12.93 3.26 2.49
N VAL A 93 11.92 4.07 2.81
CA VAL A 93 10.77 4.36 1.98
C VAL A 93 10.71 5.85 1.69
N ILE A 94 10.71 6.21 0.42
CA ILE A 94 10.59 7.60 -0.03
C ILE A 94 9.18 7.95 -0.53
N GLN A 95 8.40 6.92 -0.89
CA GLN A 95 7.01 7.13 -1.31
C GLN A 95 6.10 6.10 -0.63
N LEU A 96 4.96 6.55 -0.13
CA LEU A 96 3.88 5.71 0.38
C LEU A 96 2.55 6.25 -0.12
N HIS A 97 1.81 5.41 -0.81
CA HIS A 97 0.48 5.75 -1.32
C HIS A 97 -0.56 4.74 -0.84
N TRP A 98 -1.65 5.23 -0.24
CA TRP A 98 -2.84 4.44 0.04
C TRP A 98 -3.91 4.77 -0.98
N GLY A 99 -4.30 3.76 -1.76
CA GLY A 99 -5.26 3.93 -2.85
C GLY A 99 -6.23 2.77 -2.97
N GLY A 100 -6.92 2.71 -4.10
CA GLY A 100 -7.79 1.59 -4.49
C GLY A 100 -9.28 1.90 -4.50
N GLY A 101 -10.00 1.51 -3.47
CA GLY A 101 -11.41 1.88 -3.25
C GLY A 101 -11.50 3.26 -2.63
N THR A 102 -11.65 3.30 -1.31
CA THR A 102 -11.64 4.55 -0.53
C THR A 102 -10.88 4.28 0.77
N PRO A 103 -9.60 4.62 0.86
CA PRO A 103 -8.81 4.36 2.07
C PRO A 103 -9.39 4.96 3.35
N THR A 104 -10.10 6.08 3.24
CA THR A 104 -10.84 6.69 4.36
C THR A 104 -12.12 5.92 4.77
N PHE A 105 -12.35 4.73 4.20
CA PHE A 105 -13.27 3.73 4.75
C PHE A 105 -12.77 3.18 6.08
N LEU A 106 -11.44 3.13 6.26
CA LEU A 106 -10.83 2.74 7.53
C LEU A 106 -11.11 3.77 8.61
N SER A 107 -11.33 3.30 9.84
CA SER A 107 -11.36 4.17 11.01
C SER A 107 -9.99 4.78 11.30
N HIS A 108 -9.94 5.86 12.08
CA HIS A 108 -8.67 6.46 12.48
C HIS A 108 -7.76 5.48 13.25
N ASP A 109 -8.34 4.59 14.05
CA ASP A 109 -7.57 3.59 14.79
C ASP A 109 -7.00 2.52 13.87
N GLU A 110 -7.76 2.08 12.87
CA GLU A 110 -7.28 1.17 11.83
C GLU A 110 -6.17 1.81 10.97
N MET A 111 -6.29 3.10 10.66
CA MET A 111 -5.22 3.84 9.97
C MET A 111 -3.95 3.92 10.82
N ARG A 112 -4.08 4.22 12.12
CA ARG A 112 -2.94 4.23 13.05
C ARG A 112 -2.30 2.84 13.17
N GLN A 113 -3.12 1.79 13.25
CA GLN A 113 -2.66 0.41 13.26
C GLN A 113 -1.84 0.09 12.00
N LEU A 114 -2.37 0.40 10.81
CA LEU A 114 -1.67 0.14 9.55
C LEU A 114 -0.35 0.92 9.46
N MET A 115 -0.33 2.18 9.89
CA MET A 115 0.92 2.96 9.96
C MET A 115 1.90 2.38 10.98
N GLY A 116 1.41 1.88 12.11
CA GLY A 116 2.23 1.19 13.12
C GLY A 116 2.87 -0.07 12.54
N GLU A 117 2.11 -0.92 11.85
CA GLU A 117 2.64 -2.12 11.17
C GLU A 117 3.66 -1.73 10.09
N THR A 118 3.37 -0.68 9.30
CA THR A 118 4.31 -0.19 8.29
C THR A 118 5.66 0.20 8.90
N ARG A 119 5.63 0.95 10.00
CA ARG A 119 6.85 1.43 10.68
C ARG A 119 7.65 0.36 11.43
N LYS A 120 7.09 -0.82 11.66
CA LYS A 120 7.85 -1.96 12.17
C LYS A 120 8.87 -2.46 11.16
N HIS A 121 8.50 -2.46 9.88
CA HIS A 121 9.27 -3.06 8.81
C HIS A 121 10.02 -2.03 7.96
N PHE A 122 9.57 -0.77 7.95
CA PHE A 122 10.05 0.25 7.03
C PHE A 122 10.36 1.56 7.74
N LYS A 123 11.44 2.20 7.30
CA LYS A 123 11.84 3.54 7.73
C LYS A 123 11.34 4.56 6.71
N LEU A 124 10.30 5.30 7.08
CA LEU A 124 9.82 6.40 6.25
C LEU A 124 10.82 7.57 6.32
N LEU A 125 11.31 8.01 5.15
CA LEU A 125 12.31 9.07 5.06
C LEU A 125 11.66 10.44 5.25
N ASP A 126 12.35 11.35 5.94
CA ASP A 126 11.97 12.76 6.00
C ASP A 126 12.02 13.35 4.59
N GLY A 127 11.00 14.11 4.22
CA GLY A 127 10.87 14.67 2.87
C GLY A 127 10.40 13.69 1.80
N GLY A 128 9.98 12.47 2.19
CA GLY A 128 9.31 11.52 1.29
C GLY A 128 7.91 12.01 0.87
N GLU A 129 7.38 11.42 -0.19
CA GLU A 129 6.03 11.70 -0.71
C GLU A 129 5.04 10.70 -0.11
N TYR A 130 4.16 11.19 0.76
CA TYR A 130 3.16 10.36 1.44
C TYR A 130 1.76 10.85 1.11
N SER A 131 0.94 9.98 0.52
CA SER A 131 -0.37 10.38 0.00
C SER A 131 -1.44 9.32 0.25
N ILE A 132 -2.68 9.78 0.28
CA ILE A 132 -3.87 8.97 0.48
C ILE A 132 -4.99 9.44 -0.45
N GLU A 133 -5.67 8.49 -1.10
CA GLU A 133 -6.90 8.78 -1.84
C GLU A 133 -8.07 8.99 -0.88
N VAL A 134 -8.87 10.02 -1.15
CA VAL A 134 -10.04 10.37 -0.34
C VAL A 134 -11.29 10.51 -1.22
N ASP A 135 -12.45 10.18 -0.67
CA ASP A 135 -13.73 10.56 -1.27
C ASP A 135 -14.09 11.98 -0.79
N PRO A 136 -14.00 13.01 -1.66
CA PRO A 136 -14.21 14.40 -1.24
C PRO A 136 -15.61 14.68 -0.70
N ARG A 137 -16.59 13.82 -1.02
CA ARG A 137 -17.98 13.94 -0.53
C ARG A 137 -18.11 13.65 0.98
N LYS A 138 -17.07 13.05 1.59
CA LYS A 138 -17.08 12.57 2.97
C LYS A 138 -15.96 13.15 3.85
N VAL A 139 -15.17 14.04 3.28
CA VAL A 139 -14.13 14.73 4.05
C VAL A 139 -14.75 15.94 4.73
N SER A 140 -14.88 15.90 6.06
CA SER A 140 -15.14 17.09 6.86
C SER A 140 -13.81 17.79 7.14
N VAL A 141 -13.66 19.01 6.66
CA VAL A 141 -12.56 19.88 7.10
C VAL A 141 -12.94 20.39 8.48
N SER A 142 -12.32 19.87 9.54
CA SER A 142 -12.42 20.52 10.84
C SER A 142 -11.64 21.84 10.77
N SER A 143 -12.30 22.95 11.05
CA SER A 143 -11.72 24.29 11.08
C SER A 143 -10.82 24.55 12.32
N ASP A 144 -10.40 23.50 13.01
CA ASP A 144 -9.57 23.58 14.22
C ASP A 144 -8.08 23.38 13.89
N SER A 145 -7.52 24.32 13.16
CA SER A 145 -6.07 24.52 13.10
C SER A 145 -5.76 25.99 13.41
N THR A 146 -5.98 26.37 14.67
CA THR A 146 -5.37 27.56 15.26
C THR A 146 -4.78 27.19 16.61
N ALA A 147 -3.48 26.87 16.60
CA ALA A 147 -2.49 27.22 17.63
C ALA A 147 -1.15 26.59 17.25
#